data_53395f5150599e2ad3101532856d4e56
#
_entry.id   53395f5150599e2ad3101532856d4e56
#
_cell.length_a   1.000
_cell.length_b   1.000
_cell.length_c   1.000
_cell.angle_alpha   90.00
_cell.angle_beta   90.00
_cell.angle_gamma   90.00
#
_symmetry.space_group_name_H-M   'P 1'
#
loop_
_entity.id
_entity.type
_entity.pdbx_description
1 polymer ?
#
loop_
_entity_poly.entity_id
_entity_poly.type
_entity_poly.pdbx_seq_one_letter_code
_entity_poly.pdbx_strand_id
1 'polypeptide(L)'
;FAYQLAVSVDDALMGVTRVVRAEDLLSGSPRQRWLIETLGHTAPDYAHAPLLTAPDGRKLSKRDGDLNMEELRKRYSPAELTGRLAYLCGLIDRIEPVMPCELVAHFDWAKVPCGAIDITGVF
;
A
#
# COMPACT_ATOMS: atom_id res chain seq x y z
N PHE A 1 12.97 12.48 17.68
CA PHE A 1 11.52 12.39 17.92
C PHE A 1 11.03 11.02 17.44
N ALA A 2 10.08 10.42 18.16
CA ALA A 2 9.49 9.17 17.74
C ALA A 2 8.67 9.36 16.45
N TYR A 3 8.83 8.46 15.49
CA TYR A 3 8.10 8.49 14.20
C TYR A 3 6.60 8.75 14.38
N GLN A 4 5.99 8.07 15.34
CA GLN A 4 4.54 8.16 15.58
C GLN A 4 4.09 9.59 15.90
N LEU A 5 4.85 10.33 16.71
CA LEU A 5 4.53 11.72 17.04
C LEU A 5 4.76 12.63 15.82
N ALA A 6 5.88 12.48 15.14
CA ALA A 6 6.23 13.33 14.01
C ALA A 6 5.17 13.24 12.89
N VAL A 7 4.84 12.00 12.44
CA VAL A 7 3.85 11.81 11.37
C VAL A 7 2.45 12.30 11.79
N SER A 8 2.06 12.13 13.05
CA SER A 8 0.76 12.61 13.54
C SER A 8 0.65 14.13 13.52
N VAL A 9 1.73 14.82 13.90
CA VAL A 9 1.78 16.29 13.84
C VAL A 9 1.78 16.79 12.40
N ASP A 10 2.59 16.18 11.54
CA ASP A 10 2.69 16.58 10.14
C ASP A 10 1.36 16.37 9.40
N ASP A 11 0.73 15.20 9.55
CA ASP A 11 -0.57 14.90 8.95
C ASP A 11 -1.66 15.90 9.40
N ALA A 12 -1.67 16.21 10.70
CA ALA A 12 -2.63 17.16 11.27
C ALA A 12 -2.42 18.58 10.73
N LEU A 13 -1.19 19.08 10.73
CA LEU A 13 -0.85 20.43 10.25
C LEU A 13 -1.03 20.59 8.74
N MET A 14 -0.80 19.54 7.98
CA MET A 14 -1.01 19.49 6.52
C MET A 14 -2.47 19.33 6.13
N GLY A 15 -3.37 19.06 7.08
CA GLY A 15 -4.79 18.85 6.82
C GLY A 15 -5.07 17.55 6.05
N VAL A 16 -4.29 16.50 6.28
CA VAL A 16 -4.49 15.20 5.66
C VAL A 16 -5.83 14.62 6.09
N THR A 17 -6.69 14.30 5.13
CA THR A 17 -8.03 13.76 5.39
C THR A 17 -8.09 12.24 5.24
N ARG A 18 -7.17 11.65 4.47
CA ARG A 18 -7.08 10.20 4.26
C ARG A 18 -5.63 9.76 4.08
N VAL A 19 -5.24 8.73 4.83
CA VAL A 19 -3.93 8.09 4.75
C VAL A 19 -4.08 6.73 4.06
N VAL A 20 -3.36 6.54 2.96
CA VAL A 20 -3.25 5.24 2.27
C VAL A 20 -1.83 4.74 2.44
N ARG A 21 -1.67 3.54 2.99
CA ARG A 21 -0.36 2.96 3.28
C ARG A 21 -0.40 1.44 3.35
N ALA A 22 0.75 0.78 3.50
CA ALA A 22 0.80 -0.66 3.61
C ALA A 22 0.30 -1.17 4.98
N GLU A 23 -0.22 -2.38 5.01
CA GLU A 23 -0.86 -3.01 6.17
C GLU A 23 0.08 -3.22 7.37
N ASP A 24 1.38 -3.31 7.14
CA ASP A 24 2.37 -3.43 8.23
C ASP A 24 2.38 -2.22 9.18
N LEU A 25 1.77 -1.11 8.77
CA LEU A 25 1.57 0.09 9.61
C LEU A 25 0.20 0.15 10.29
N LEU A 26 -0.68 -0.83 10.07
CA LEU A 26 -2.04 -0.86 10.62
C LEU A 26 -2.05 -0.74 12.15
N SER A 27 -1.18 -1.47 12.84
CA SER A 27 -1.08 -1.46 14.30
C SER A 27 -0.73 -0.10 14.90
N GLY A 28 -0.13 0.80 14.11
CA GLY A 28 0.19 2.17 14.51
C GLY A 28 -0.98 3.14 14.44
N SER A 29 -2.01 2.84 13.64
CA SER A 29 -3.13 3.75 13.36
C SER A 29 -3.90 4.20 14.60
N PRO A 30 -4.25 3.34 15.57
CA PRO A 30 -4.95 3.78 16.78
C PRO A 30 -4.15 4.80 17.60
N ARG A 31 -2.82 4.61 17.67
CA ARG A 31 -1.93 5.52 18.40
C ARG A 31 -1.81 6.86 17.69
N GLN A 32 -1.67 6.89 16.38
CA GLN A 32 -1.60 8.12 15.60
C GLN A 32 -2.91 8.89 15.69
N ARG A 33 -4.05 8.20 15.55
CA ARG A 33 -5.37 8.79 15.74
C ARG A 33 -5.52 9.45 17.10
N TRP A 34 -5.16 8.73 18.16
CA TRP A 34 -5.22 9.25 19.53
C TRP A 34 -4.33 10.49 19.72
N LEU A 35 -3.11 10.48 19.14
CA LEU A 35 -2.20 11.64 19.20
C LEU A 35 -2.81 12.87 18.52
N ILE A 36 -3.32 12.72 17.31
CA ILE A 36 -3.94 13.79 16.52
C ILE A 36 -5.14 14.38 17.28
N GLU A 37 -6.03 13.54 17.79
CA GLU A 37 -7.21 13.96 18.56
C GLU A 37 -6.82 14.65 19.88
N THR A 38 -5.79 14.15 20.57
CA THR A 38 -5.27 14.77 21.80
C THR A 38 -4.65 16.15 21.54
N LEU A 39 -4.07 16.37 20.37
CA LEU A 39 -3.54 17.67 19.94
C LEU A 39 -4.64 18.63 19.46
N GLY A 40 -5.91 18.24 19.50
CA GLY A 40 -7.04 19.08 19.14
C GLY A 40 -7.37 19.11 17.65
N HIS A 41 -6.84 18.15 16.87
CA HIS A 41 -7.08 18.03 15.43
C HIS A 41 -8.04 16.88 15.10
N THR A 42 -8.60 16.90 13.90
CA THR A 42 -9.42 15.79 13.36
C THR A 42 -8.50 14.74 12.76
N ALA A 43 -8.60 13.50 13.23
CA ALA A 43 -7.82 12.40 12.66
C ALA A 43 -8.32 12.02 11.26
N PRO A 44 -7.41 11.65 10.34
CA PRO A 44 -7.76 11.20 9.01
C PRO A 44 -8.42 9.81 9.03
N ASP A 45 -9.09 9.46 7.94
CA ASP A 45 -9.41 8.08 7.63
C ASP A 45 -8.15 7.30 7.25
N TYR A 46 -8.09 6.00 7.59
CA TYR A 46 -6.98 5.14 7.23
C TYR A 46 -7.42 4.03 6.29
N ALA A 47 -6.68 3.82 5.20
CA ALA A 47 -6.82 2.70 4.30
C ALA A 47 -5.47 1.96 4.19
N HIS A 48 -5.51 0.64 4.28
CA HIS A 48 -4.31 -0.18 4.27
C HIS A 48 -4.32 -1.12 3.06
N ALA A 49 -3.34 -0.93 2.18
CA ALA A 49 -3.09 -1.85 1.07
C ALA A 49 -2.45 -3.14 1.59
N PRO A 50 -2.73 -4.29 0.95
CA PRO A 50 -2.18 -5.58 1.34
C PRO A 50 -0.66 -5.57 1.29
N LEU A 51 -0.03 -6.41 2.12
CA LEU A 51 1.41 -6.62 2.12
C LEU A 51 1.78 -7.70 1.11
N LEU A 52 2.69 -7.39 0.21
CA LEU A 52 3.20 -8.40 -0.71
C LEU A 52 4.27 -9.25 -0.02
N THR A 53 4.14 -10.57 -0.14
CA THR A 53 5.02 -11.55 0.49
C THR A 53 5.68 -12.46 -0.53
N ALA A 54 6.86 -12.98 -0.17
CA ALA A 54 7.52 -14.05 -0.88
C ALA A 54 6.76 -15.38 -0.69
N PRO A 55 7.06 -16.42 -1.52
CA PRO A 55 6.40 -17.74 -1.42
C PRO A 55 6.49 -18.40 -0.04
N ASP A 56 7.50 -18.06 0.73
CA ASP A 56 7.70 -18.55 2.10
C ASP A 56 6.93 -17.75 3.17
N GLY A 57 6.10 -16.78 2.74
CA GLY A 57 5.26 -15.96 3.60
C GLY A 57 5.98 -14.77 4.26
N ARG A 58 7.30 -14.60 4.07
CA ARG A 58 8.04 -13.45 4.61
C ARG A 58 7.77 -12.20 3.80
N LYS A 59 7.85 -11.06 4.45
CA LYS A 59 7.79 -9.75 3.80
C LYS A 59 8.93 -9.62 2.79
N LEU A 60 8.64 -9.12 1.58
CA LEU A 60 9.66 -8.82 0.58
C LEU A 60 10.70 -7.85 1.13
N SER A 61 11.96 -8.17 0.97
CA SER A 61 13.08 -7.41 1.52
C SER A 61 14.17 -7.18 0.49
N LYS A 62 14.69 -5.96 0.42
CA LYS A 62 15.83 -5.61 -0.44
C LYS A 62 17.10 -6.41 -0.09
N ARG A 63 17.23 -6.85 1.18
CA ARG A 63 18.43 -7.56 1.66
C ARG A 63 18.49 -9.00 1.15
N ASP A 64 17.34 -9.58 0.88
CA ASP A 64 17.22 -10.98 0.48
C ASP A 64 17.19 -11.18 -1.05
N GLY A 65 17.44 -10.11 -1.81
CA GLY A 65 17.41 -10.15 -3.28
C GLY A 65 16.00 -10.26 -3.87
N ASP A 66 14.98 -9.99 -3.06
CA ASP A 66 13.60 -9.96 -3.52
C ASP A 66 13.37 -8.86 -4.56
N LEU A 67 12.24 -8.94 -5.23
CA LEU A 67 11.84 -7.99 -6.25
C LEU A 67 12.04 -6.53 -5.79
N ASN A 68 12.91 -5.82 -6.46
CA ASN A 68 13.09 -4.39 -6.28
C ASN A 68 12.75 -3.64 -7.56
N MET A 69 12.51 -2.34 -7.46
CA MET A 69 12.07 -1.53 -8.60
C MET A 69 13.10 -1.47 -9.73
N GLU A 70 14.39 -1.63 -9.44
CA GLU A 70 15.42 -1.63 -10.47
C GLU A 70 15.34 -2.87 -11.34
N GLU A 71 15.17 -4.05 -10.75
CA GLU A 71 14.97 -5.30 -11.46
C GLU A 71 13.62 -5.35 -12.19
N LEU A 72 12.56 -4.87 -11.54
CA LEU A 72 11.23 -4.80 -12.16
C LEU A 72 11.21 -3.92 -13.41
N ARG A 73 11.91 -2.77 -13.39
CA ARG A 73 12.02 -1.88 -14.55
C ARG A 73 12.78 -2.50 -15.74
N LYS A 74 13.66 -3.48 -15.51
CA LYS A 74 14.34 -4.21 -16.59
C LYS A 74 13.40 -5.24 -17.23
N ARG A 75 12.42 -5.75 -16.50
CA ARG A 75 11.54 -6.85 -16.91
C ARG A 75 10.17 -6.39 -17.42
N TYR A 76 9.65 -5.29 -16.88
CA TYR A 76 8.29 -4.82 -17.12
C TYR A 76 8.25 -3.33 -17.44
N SER A 77 7.40 -2.96 -18.39
CA SER A 77 6.98 -1.58 -18.59
C SER A 77 6.12 -1.09 -17.42
N PRO A 78 5.93 0.23 -17.23
CA PRO A 78 5.05 0.76 -16.18
C PRO A 78 3.62 0.21 -16.25
N ALA A 79 3.04 0.06 -17.44
CA ALA A 79 1.69 -0.47 -17.62
C ALA A 79 1.59 -1.97 -17.25
N GLU A 80 2.58 -2.78 -17.62
CA GLU A 80 2.63 -4.19 -17.24
C GLU A 80 2.79 -4.37 -15.74
N LEU A 81 3.63 -3.54 -15.09
CA LEU A 81 3.78 -3.58 -13.65
C LEU A 81 2.49 -3.16 -12.93
N THR A 82 1.84 -2.10 -13.41
CA THR A 82 0.55 -1.65 -12.87
C THR A 82 -0.51 -2.74 -13.01
N GLY A 83 -0.59 -3.41 -14.16
CA GLY A 83 -1.54 -4.51 -14.38
C GLY A 83 -1.35 -5.68 -13.42
N ARG A 84 -0.09 -6.09 -13.16
CA ARG A 84 0.22 -7.15 -12.18
C ARG A 84 -0.22 -6.76 -10.77
N LEU A 85 0.06 -5.52 -10.35
CA LEU A 85 -0.37 -5.01 -9.05
C LEU A 85 -1.89 -4.91 -8.96
N ALA A 86 -2.56 -4.44 -10.02
CA ALA A 86 -4.02 -4.36 -10.09
C ALA A 86 -4.68 -5.74 -9.99
N TYR A 87 -4.10 -6.75 -10.64
CA TYR A 87 -4.55 -8.14 -10.54
C TYR A 87 -4.41 -8.67 -9.09
N LEU A 88 -3.26 -8.47 -8.45
CA LEU A 88 -3.04 -8.86 -7.05
C LEU A 88 -4.02 -8.16 -6.09
N CYS A 89 -4.38 -6.92 -6.39
CA CYS A 89 -5.36 -6.16 -5.62
C CYS A 89 -6.82 -6.48 -5.97
N GLY A 90 -7.10 -7.45 -6.86
CA GLY A 90 -8.45 -7.82 -7.26
C GLY A 90 -9.21 -6.75 -8.06
N LEU A 91 -8.49 -5.79 -8.63
CA LEU A 91 -9.10 -4.70 -9.41
C LEU A 91 -9.38 -5.11 -10.86
N ILE A 92 -8.63 -6.09 -11.37
CA ILE A 92 -8.81 -6.69 -12.70
C ILE A 92 -8.74 -8.21 -12.58
N ASP A 93 -9.42 -8.92 -13.47
CA ASP A 93 -9.59 -10.39 -13.41
C ASP A 93 -8.43 -11.18 -14.06
N ARG A 94 -7.57 -10.51 -14.81
CA ARG A 94 -6.43 -11.10 -15.52
C ARG A 94 -5.25 -10.15 -15.59
N ILE A 95 -4.05 -10.70 -15.71
CA ILE A 95 -2.83 -9.89 -15.86
C ILE A 95 -2.78 -9.34 -17.30
N GLU A 96 -2.95 -8.03 -17.43
CA GLU A 96 -2.83 -7.29 -18.68
C GLU A 96 -2.22 -5.89 -18.39
N PRO A 97 -1.53 -5.30 -19.38
CA PRO A 97 -1.04 -3.93 -19.19
C PRO A 97 -2.19 -2.96 -19.00
N VAL A 98 -2.10 -2.11 -17.97
CA VAL A 98 -3.11 -1.09 -17.67
C VAL A 98 -2.43 0.14 -17.09
N MET A 99 -2.91 1.33 -17.44
CA MET A 99 -2.42 2.58 -16.83
C MET A 99 -3.19 2.89 -15.54
N PRO A 100 -2.56 3.50 -14.53
CA PRO A 100 -3.24 3.86 -13.28
C PRO A 100 -4.51 4.68 -13.47
N CYS A 101 -4.54 5.59 -14.46
CA CYS A 101 -5.71 6.41 -14.75
C CYS A 101 -6.93 5.59 -15.21
N GLU A 102 -6.72 4.46 -15.86
CA GLU A 102 -7.80 3.58 -16.31
C GLU A 102 -8.44 2.81 -15.14
N LEU A 103 -7.70 2.59 -14.06
CA LEU A 103 -8.19 1.91 -12.85
C LEU A 103 -9.05 2.82 -11.97
N VAL A 104 -8.89 4.14 -12.05
CA VAL A 104 -9.59 5.09 -11.15
C VAL A 104 -11.10 4.94 -11.19
N ALA A 105 -11.67 4.79 -12.40
CA ALA A 105 -13.13 4.66 -12.58
C ALA A 105 -13.72 3.36 -12.04
N HIS A 106 -12.89 2.33 -11.87
CA HIS A 106 -13.29 0.97 -11.45
C HIS A 106 -12.75 0.58 -10.08
N PHE A 107 -12.03 1.51 -9.43
CA PHE A 107 -11.44 1.25 -8.12
C PHE A 107 -12.52 1.08 -7.05
N ASP A 108 -12.42 -0.02 -6.31
CA ASP A 108 -13.30 -0.32 -5.18
C ASP A 108 -12.48 -0.97 -4.06
N TRP A 109 -12.46 -0.34 -2.89
CA TRP A 109 -11.80 -0.89 -1.71
C TRP A 109 -12.35 -2.26 -1.29
N ALA A 110 -13.62 -2.55 -1.59
CA ALA A 110 -14.22 -3.85 -1.27
C ALA A 110 -13.60 -5.01 -2.05
N LYS A 111 -12.94 -4.72 -3.18
CA LYS A 111 -12.22 -5.72 -4.00
C LYS A 111 -10.81 -5.96 -3.49
N VAL A 112 -10.20 -4.98 -2.82
CA VAL A 112 -8.81 -5.07 -2.35
C VAL A 112 -8.72 -6.08 -1.20
N PRO A 113 -7.92 -7.15 -1.34
CA PRO A 113 -7.80 -8.17 -0.30
C PRO A 113 -7.23 -7.57 1.00
N CYS A 114 -7.66 -8.13 2.13
CA CYS A 114 -7.04 -7.85 3.43
C CYS A 114 -5.92 -8.86 3.68
N GLY A 115 -4.87 -8.41 4.38
CA GLY A 115 -3.76 -9.29 4.75
C GLY A 115 -2.65 -9.37 3.72
N ALA A 116 -1.83 -10.42 3.85
CA ALA A 116 -0.69 -10.63 2.97
C ALA A 116 -1.09 -11.35 1.70
N ILE A 117 -0.46 -10.96 0.59
CA ILE A 117 -0.65 -11.58 -0.73
C ILE A 117 0.67 -12.18 -1.19
N ASP A 118 0.66 -13.47 -1.49
CA ASP A 118 1.77 -14.14 -2.14
C ASP A 118 1.88 -13.72 -3.62
N ILE A 119 3.08 -13.33 -4.04
CA ILE A 119 3.35 -12.87 -5.40
C ILE A 119 3.72 -14.00 -6.37
N THR A 120 3.73 -15.25 -5.94
CA THR A 120 4.10 -16.41 -6.76
C THR A 120 3.29 -16.46 -8.06
N GLY A 121 3.99 -16.59 -9.17
CA GLY A 121 3.38 -16.67 -10.50
C GLY A 121 2.88 -15.35 -11.08
N VAL A 122 3.06 -14.24 -10.37
CA VAL A 122 2.71 -12.90 -10.86
C VAL A 122 3.95 -12.13 -11.30
N PHE A 123 5.10 -12.32 -10.62
CA PHE A 123 6.38 -11.68 -10.94
C PHE A 123 7.49 -12.66 -11.29
#